data_8f2a0763d3876d6a1441a4eea2f2d687
#
_entry.id   8f2a0763d3876d6a1441a4eea2f2d687
#
_cell.length_a   1.000
_cell.length_b   1.000
_cell.length_c   1.000
_cell.angle_alpha   90.00
_cell.angle_beta   90.00
_cell.angle_gamma   90.00
#
_symmetry.space_group_name_H-M   'P 1'
#
loop_
_entity.id
_entity.type
_entity.pdbx_description
1 polymer ?
#
loop_
_entity_poly.entity_id
_entity_poly.type
_entity_poly.pdbx_seq_one_letter_code
_entity_poly.pdbx_strand_id
1 'polypeptide(L)'
;LPANDFSLPICNDTTANTKIEDLTIYQENLITNSSSYIFEYFDKDQVSISDFKNRNLSIGENIFYVKVSTAQGCFKLVKLTLQLNAKPEINLPENAEFCNGLSVELDVRNNPNYTYEWNTGEKTHNIIVNKEGTYSVKVTTEFGCENSASVVVKRSILADILKVEIINNNATVILSATGDFLYSLDNKTFQTANVFKDLNNGNYTVYVKTQQGCIIGEMNFSIFNITNSFSPNGDGKNDTWKIGGLENYPNSEVSVYDSLGKRVFYKITSGSFEWDGKLNDRNLATATYWYIIKVSDGRILNGYLLLKNRN
;
A
#
# COMPACT_ATOMS: atom_id res chain seq x y z
N LEU A 1 21.32 -18.02 -59.89
CA LEU A 1 20.90 -18.59 -58.60
C LEU A 1 19.50 -18.08 -58.22
N PRO A 2 18.57 -18.91 -57.79
CA PRO A 2 17.21 -18.51 -57.42
C PRO A 2 17.13 -18.07 -55.94
N ALA A 3 18.21 -17.48 -55.40
CA ALA A 3 18.22 -16.87 -54.08
C ALA A 3 17.47 -15.55 -54.08
N ASN A 4 16.75 -15.23 -53.00
CA ASN A 4 15.93 -14.04 -52.87
C ASN A 4 16.18 -13.34 -51.52
N ASP A 5 15.90 -12.03 -51.50
CA ASP A 5 15.89 -11.28 -50.27
C ASP A 5 14.80 -11.82 -49.33
N PHE A 6 15.10 -11.76 -48.02
CA PHE A 6 14.16 -12.22 -47.00
C PHE A 6 14.05 -11.22 -45.88
N SER A 7 12.85 -10.99 -45.37
CA SER A 7 12.57 -10.13 -44.25
C SER A 7 11.63 -10.80 -43.28
N LEU A 8 11.94 -10.74 -41.98
CA LEU A 8 11.12 -11.33 -40.93
C LEU A 8 11.08 -10.47 -39.69
N PRO A 9 9.90 -10.19 -39.11
CA PRO A 9 9.79 -9.68 -37.74
C PRO A 9 10.08 -10.81 -36.75
N ILE A 10 10.94 -10.56 -35.79
CA ILE A 10 11.30 -11.48 -34.72
C ILE A 10 11.10 -10.82 -33.35
N CYS A 11 10.83 -11.61 -32.33
CA CYS A 11 10.59 -11.12 -30.99
C CYS A 11 11.83 -11.28 -30.12
N ASN A 12 12.07 -10.29 -29.26
CA ASN A 12 13.00 -10.43 -28.18
C ASN A 12 12.35 -11.24 -27.03
N ASP A 13 13.00 -12.31 -26.60
CA ASP A 13 12.49 -13.18 -25.53
C ASP A 13 12.87 -12.64 -24.14
N THR A 14 13.71 -11.61 -24.08
CA THR A 14 14.20 -10.99 -22.85
C THR A 14 13.80 -9.52 -22.78
N THR A 15 14.00 -8.91 -21.63
CA THR A 15 13.85 -7.46 -21.42
C THR A 15 15.07 -6.65 -21.86
N ALA A 16 16.15 -7.31 -22.32
CA ALA A 16 17.32 -6.64 -22.87
C ALA A 16 17.00 -5.99 -24.22
N ASN A 17 17.74 -4.93 -24.56
CA ASN A 17 17.60 -4.24 -25.85
C ASN A 17 18.28 -5.00 -27.02
N THR A 18 18.79 -6.19 -26.76
CA THR A 18 19.50 -7.00 -27.74
C THR A 18 19.12 -8.49 -27.63
N LYS A 19 19.28 -9.21 -28.72
CA LYS A 19 19.10 -10.67 -28.80
C LYS A 19 20.24 -11.28 -29.58
N ILE A 20 20.76 -12.42 -29.11
CA ILE A 20 21.70 -13.24 -29.87
C ILE A 20 20.92 -14.15 -30.80
N GLU A 21 21.26 -14.12 -32.08
CA GLU A 21 20.56 -14.87 -33.13
C GLU A 21 21.54 -15.63 -34.00
N ASP A 22 21.16 -16.84 -34.46
CA ASP A 22 21.90 -17.62 -35.43
C ASP A 22 21.34 -17.33 -36.84
N LEU A 23 22.11 -16.62 -37.67
CA LEU A 23 21.68 -16.25 -39.01
C LEU A 23 21.58 -17.44 -39.95
N THR A 24 22.15 -18.60 -39.62
CA THR A 24 22.10 -19.80 -40.49
C THR A 24 20.71 -20.43 -40.54
N ILE A 25 19.85 -20.19 -39.56
CA ILE A 25 18.48 -20.70 -39.54
C ILE A 25 17.63 -20.14 -40.68
N TYR A 26 18.04 -19.02 -41.27
CA TYR A 26 17.32 -18.34 -42.36
C TYR A 26 17.77 -18.78 -43.75
N GLN A 27 18.74 -19.69 -43.88
CA GLN A 27 19.29 -20.11 -45.18
C GLN A 27 18.20 -20.70 -46.12
N GLU A 28 17.30 -21.52 -45.62
CA GLU A 28 16.19 -22.07 -46.43
C GLU A 28 15.17 -21.02 -46.89
N ASN A 29 15.11 -19.88 -46.20
CA ASN A 29 14.28 -18.73 -46.60
C ASN A 29 14.93 -17.92 -47.73
N LEU A 30 16.25 -17.95 -47.82
CA LEU A 30 17.02 -17.24 -48.86
C LEU A 30 17.10 -18.07 -50.16
N ILE A 31 17.22 -19.40 -50.04
CA ILE A 31 17.27 -20.32 -51.18
C ILE A 31 16.85 -21.75 -50.76
N THR A 32 15.99 -22.37 -51.52
CA THR A 32 15.60 -23.77 -51.31
C THR A 32 16.75 -24.75 -51.51
N ASN A 33 16.79 -25.85 -50.73
CA ASN A 33 17.88 -26.81 -50.67
C ASN A 33 19.21 -26.14 -50.26
N SER A 34 19.17 -25.31 -49.23
CA SER A 34 20.29 -24.48 -48.75
C SER A 34 21.57 -25.27 -48.52
N SER A 35 21.48 -26.54 -48.11
CA SER A 35 22.61 -27.46 -47.93
C SER A 35 23.51 -27.66 -49.15
N SER A 36 23.03 -27.33 -50.34
CA SER A 36 23.74 -27.43 -51.60
C SER A 36 24.57 -26.19 -51.96
N TYR A 37 24.54 -25.20 -51.10
CA TYR A 37 25.16 -23.87 -51.32
C TYR A 37 26.12 -23.49 -50.20
N ILE A 38 27.03 -22.55 -50.51
CA ILE A 38 28.00 -21.95 -49.60
C ILE A 38 27.50 -20.56 -49.24
N PHE A 39 27.49 -20.21 -47.93
CA PHE A 39 27.03 -18.94 -47.42
C PHE A 39 28.14 -18.14 -46.76
N GLU A 40 28.28 -16.89 -47.18
CA GLU A 40 29.15 -15.90 -46.54
C GLU A 40 28.29 -14.72 -46.08
N TYR A 41 28.50 -14.27 -44.86
CA TYR A 41 27.67 -13.24 -44.22
C TYR A 41 28.43 -11.92 -44.08
N PHE A 42 27.76 -10.84 -44.35
CA PHE A 42 28.27 -9.47 -44.28
C PHE A 42 27.30 -8.59 -43.53
N ASP A 43 27.82 -7.58 -42.83
CA ASP A 43 26.98 -6.55 -42.18
C ASP A 43 26.40 -5.57 -43.22
N LYS A 44 25.68 -4.55 -42.74
CA LYS A 44 25.09 -3.50 -43.56
C LYS A 44 26.12 -2.70 -44.39
N ASP A 45 27.37 -2.64 -43.93
CA ASP A 45 28.47 -1.94 -44.59
C ASP A 45 29.31 -2.89 -45.49
N GLN A 46 28.80 -4.10 -45.71
CA GLN A 46 29.43 -5.19 -46.48
C GLN A 46 30.76 -5.68 -45.94
N VAL A 47 30.99 -5.52 -44.61
CA VAL A 47 32.11 -6.12 -43.92
C VAL A 47 31.77 -7.54 -43.53
N SER A 48 32.69 -8.49 -43.82
CA SER A 48 32.49 -9.91 -43.48
C SER A 48 32.35 -10.12 -41.97
N ILE A 49 31.35 -10.92 -41.59
CA ILE A 49 31.09 -11.28 -40.20
C ILE A 49 31.36 -12.76 -39.96
N SER A 50 32.12 -13.07 -38.93
CA SER A 50 32.47 -14.45 -38.54
C SER A 50 31.57 -14.97 -37.41
N ASP A 51 30.90 -14.11 -36.68
CA ASP A 51 30.02 -14.41 -35.55
C ASP A 51 28.54 -14.64 -35.94
N PHE A 52 28.31 -15.01 -37.22
CA PHE A 52 26.96 -15.15 -37.76
C PHE A 52 26.07 -16.19 -37.05
N LYS A 53 26.66 -17.14 -36.30
CA LYS A 53 25.91 -18.10 -35.47
C LYS A 53 25.54 -17.55 -34.09
N ASN A 54 26.14 -16.46 -33.67
CA ASN A 54 25.90 -15.81 -32.37
C ASN A 54 25.83 -14.28 -32.57
N ARG A 55 25.11 -13.85 -33.60
CA ARG A 55 25.03 -12.43 -33.97
C ARG A 55 24.18 -11.67 -32.98
N ASN A 56 24.74 -10.60 -32.41
CA ASN A 56 23.99 -9.71 -31.54
C ASN A 56 23.14 -8.76 -32.39
N LEU A 57 21.82 -8.87 -32.26
CA LEU A 57 20.83 -7.98 -32.87
C LEU A 57 20.41 -6.91 -31.88
N SER A 58 20.13 -5.71 -32.37
CA SER A 58 19.55 -4.62 -31.58
C SER A 58 18.06 -4.44 -31.93
N ILE A 59 17.27 -3.91 -30.98
CA ILE A 59 15.87 -3.55 -31.25
C ILE A 59 15.80 -2.64 -32.48
N GLY A 60 14.90 -2.96 -33.39
CA GLY A 60 14.74 -2.30 -34.67
C GLY A 60 15.22 -3.16 -35.84
N GLU A 61 15.52 -2.53 -36.97
CA GLU A 61 15.93 -3.19 -38.20
C GLU A 61 17.42 -3.58 -38.15
N ASN A 62 17.67 -4.88 -38.39
CA ASN A 62 19.03 -5.44 -38.52
C ASN A 62 19.19 -5.97 -39.94
N ILE A 63 20.12 -5.38 -40.71
CA ILE A 63 20.36 -5.69 -42.13
C ILE A 63 21.65 -6.46 -42.28
N PHE A 64 21.59 -7.57 -43.02
CA PHE A 64 22.75 -8.36 -43.40
C PHE A 64 22.70 -8.61 -44.92
N TYR A 65 23.86 -8.74 -45.52
CA TYR A 65 24.00 -9.23 -46.86
C TYR A 65 24.57 -10.65 -46.81
N VAL A 66 23.95 -11.55 -47.57
CA VAL A 66 24.35 -12.96 -47.62
C VAL A 66 24.72 -13.31 -49.04
N LYS A 67 25.98 -13.68 -49.24
CA LYS A 67 26.45 -14.20 -50.53
C LYS A 67 26.21 -15.69 -50.56
N VAL A 68 25.32 -16.09 -51.45
CA VAL A 68 24.94 -17.49 -51.73
C VAL A 68 25.70 -17.97 -52.95
N SER A 69 26.54 -19.01 -52.84
CA SER A 69 27.43 -19.46 -53.89
C SER A 69 27.24 -20.96 -54.19
N THR A 70 27.40 -21.34 -55.46
CA THR A 70 27.54 -22.75 -55.84
C THR A 70 29.02 -23.21 -55.66
N ALA A 71 29.26 -24.53 -55.66
CA ALA A 71 30.61 -25.10 -55.63
C ALA A 71 31.46 -24.67 -56.88
N GLN A 72 30.80 -24.28 -57.98
CA GLN A 72 31.46 -23.83 -59.22
C GLN A 72 31.78 -22.30 -59.19
N GLY A 73 31.45 -21.61 -58.10
CA GLY A 73 31.80 -20.21 -57.92
C GLY A 73 30.74 -19.19 -58.43
N CYS A 74 29.61 -19.63 -59.02
CA CYS A 74 28.52 -18.72 -59.30
C CYS A 74 27.87 -18.23 -58.00
N PHE A 75 27.64 -16.96 -57.86
CA PHE A 75 27.05 -16.41 -56.63
C PHE A 75 25.95 -15.36 -56.90
N LYS A 76 25.13 -15.15 -55.89
CA LYS A 76 24.21 -14.00 -55.78
C LYS A 76 24.29 -13.43 -54.37
N LEU A 77 24.28 -12.12 -54.28
CA LEU A 77 24.18 -11.38 -53.01
C LEU A 77 22.70 -11.10 -52.75
N VAL A 78 22.19 -11.50 -51.60
CA VAL A 78 20.82 -11.27 -51.16
C VAL A 78 20.79 -10.56 -49.82
N LYS A 79 19.72 -9.82 -49.55
CA LYS A 79 19.50 -9.07 -48.32
C LYS A 79 18.69 -9.91 -47.33
N LEU A 80 19.20 -10.06 -46.11
CA LEU A 80 18.47 -10.59 -44.95
C LEU A 80 18.15 -9.45 -44.00
N THR A 81 16.87 -9.17 -43.79
CA THR A 81 16.41 -8.15 -42.89
C THR A 81 15.67 -8.77 -41.72
N LEU A 82 16.17 -8.57 -40.49
CA LEU A 82 15.55 -9.02 -39.26
C LEU A 82 15.08 -7.85 -38.46
N GLN A 83 13.75 -7.69 -38.31
CA GLN A 83 13.15 -6.64 -37.48
C GLN A 83 12.97 -7.19 -36.06
N LEU A 84 13.92 -6.86 -35.17
CA LEU A 84 13.82 -7.25 -33.76
C LEU A 84 12.85 -6.34 -33.01
N ASN A 85 11.76 -6.91 -32.52
CA ASN A 85 10.72 -6.22 -31.77
C ASN A 85 10.87 -6.49 -30.27
N ALA A 86 10.67 -5.47 -29.46
CA ALA A 86 10.73 -5.58 -28.01
C ALA A 86 9.58 -6.45 -27.49
N LYS A 87 9.85 -7.21 -26.43
CA LYS A 87 8.84 -7.87 -25.63
C LYS A 87 7.99 -6.81 -24.93
N PRO A 88 6.66 -6.92 -24.87
CA PRO A 88 5.82 -5.95 -24.18
C PRO A 88 6.15 -5.91 -22.68
N GLU A 89 6.31 -4.72 -22.12
CA GLU A 89 6.45 -4.53 -20.70
C GLU A 89 5.07 -4.57 -20.04
N ILE A 90 4.98 -5.30 -18.92
CA ILE A 90 3.76 -5.43 -18.13
C ILE A 90 4.06 -4.92 -16.73
N ASN A 91 3.38 -3.85 -16.32
CA ASN A 91 3.48 -3.32 -14.98
C ASN A 91 2.25 -3.76 -14.16
N LEU A 92 2.31 -4.97 -13.63
CA LEU A 92 1.29 -5.54 -12.75
C LEU A 92 1.96 -5.90 -11.42
N PRO A 93 1.40 -5.49 -10.25
CA PRO A 93 1.95 -5.85 -8.96
C PRO A 93 1.82 -7.35 -8.71
N GLU A 94 2.73 -7.95 -7.94
CA GLU A 94 2.65 -9.37 -7.58
C GLU A 94 1.44 -9.69 -6.70
N ASN A 95 1.03 -8.73 -5.86
CA ASN A 95 -0.10 -8.84 -4.94
C ASN A 95 -1.00 -7.60 -5.02
N ALA A 96 -2.30 -7.82 -4.90
CA ALA A 96 -3.30 -6.78 -4.76
C ALA A 96 -4.36 -7.20 -3.72
N GLU A 97 -5.01 -6.24 -3.12
CA GLU A 97 -6.08 -6.50 -2.15
C GLU A 97 -7.30 -5.65 -2.45
N PHE A 98 -8.47 -6.15 -2.08
CA PHE A 98 -9.71 -5.39 -2.11
C PHE A 98 -10.38 -5.39 -0.74
N CYS A 99 -11.04 -4.28 -0.42
CA CYS A 99 -11.81 -4.13 0.81
C CYS A 99 -13.12 -4.93 0.71
N ASN A 100 -13.61 -5.44 1.83
CA ASN A 100 -14.86 -6.19 1.87
C ASN A 100 -16.03 -5.36 1.28
N GLY A 101 -16.77 -5.97 0.34
CA GLY A 101 -17.86 -5.31 -0.38
C GLY A 101 -17.44 -4.35 -1.49
N LEU A 102 -16.13 -4.19 -1.73
CA LEU A 102 -15.58 -3.38 -2.81
C LEU A 102 -14.88 -4.27 -3.85
N SER A 103 -14.20 -3.63 -4.77
CA SER A 103 -13.42 -4.27 -5.84
C SER A 103 -12.06 -3.58 -5.97
N VAL A 104 -11.13 -4.24 -6.64
CA VAL A 104 -9.85 -3.67 -7.04
C VAL A 104 -9.73 -3.69 -8.55
N GLU A 105 -9.19 -2.61 -9.11
CA GLU A 105 -8.85 -2.54 -10.52
C GLU A 105 -7.42 -3.06 -10.72
N LEU A 106 -7.27 -3.97 -11.66
CA LEU A 106 -5.99 -4.46 -12.16
C LEU A 106 -5.76 -3.83 -13.53
N ASP A 107 -4.75 -3.00 -13.67
CA ASP A 107 -4.47 -2.24 -14.89
C ASP A 107 -3.01 -2.45 -15.32
N VAL A 108 -2.81 -2.89 -16.56
CA VAL A 108 -1.49 -3.07 -17.18
C VAL A 108 -1.10 -1.92 -18.12
N ARG A 109 -1.80 -0.82 -18.05
CA ARG A 109 -1.72 0.35 -18.90
C ARG A 109 -2.09 0.08 -20.36
N ASN A 110 -2.90 0.97 -20.90
CA ASN A 110 -3.34 0.88 -22.28
C ASN A 110 -2.22 1.24 -23.26
N ASN A 111 -2.03 0.36 -24.25
CA ASN A 111 -1.26 0.68 -25.45
C ASN A 111 -2.14 0.33 -26.67
N PRO A 112 -2.46 1.27 -27.56
CA PRO A 112 -3.37 1.04 -28.69
C PRO A 112 -2.89 -0.01 -29.68
N ASN A 113 -1.58 -0.33 -29.68
CA ASN A 113 -0.99 -1.32 -30.55
C ASN A 113 -0.89 -2.71 -29.90
N TYR A 114 -1.46 -2.88 -28.69
CA TYR A 114 -1.41 -4.14 -27.96
C TYR A 114 -2.79 -4.77 -27.85
N THR A 115 -2.82 -6.07 -27.78
CA THR A 115 -3.99 -6.87 -27.40
C THR A 115 -3.76 -7.51 -26.06
N TYR A 116 -4.84 -7.68 -25.31
CA TYR A 116 -4.83 -8.18 -23.94
C TYR A 116 -5.75 -9.39 -23.83
N GLU A 117 -5.37 -10.38 -23.03
CA GLU A 117 -6.20 -11.53 -22.74
C GLU A 117 -5.98 -11.97 -21.30
N TRP A 118 -6.99 -11.72 -20.46
CA TRP A 118 -6.99 -12.15 -19.07
C TRP A 118 -7.47 -13.60 -18.96
N ASN A 119 -7.00 -14.31 -17.93
CA ASN A 119 -7.48 -15.67 -17.65
C ASN A 119 -8.98 -15.73 -17.29
N THR A 120 -9.62 -14.62 -17.06
CA THR A 120 -11.06 -14.44 -16.84
C THR A 120 -11.84 -14.25 -18.15
N GLY A 121 -11.14 -14.04 -19.27
CA GLY A 121 -11.70 -13.91 -20.61
C GLY A 121 -11.83 -12.47 -21.13
N GLU A 122 -11.60 -11.46 -20.31
CA GLU A 122 -11.62 -10.07 -20.74
C GLU A 122 -10.44 -9.74 -21.65
N LYS A 123 -10.67 -8.81 -22.59
CA LYS A 123 -9.68 -8.37 -23.59
C LYS A 123 -9.34 -6.88 -23.48
N THR A 124 -9.56 -6.30 -22.32
CA THR A 124 -9.25 -4.91 -22.02
C THR A 124 -7.89 -4.80 -21.31
N HIS A 125 -7.27 -3.62 -21.33
CA HIS A 125 -6.01 -3.37 -20.59
C HIS A 125 -6.21 -3.42 -19.07
N ASN A 126 -7.45 -3.31 -18.59
CA ASN A 126 -7.82 -3.36 -17.18
C ASN A 126 -9.01 -4.27 -16.95
N ILE A 127 -9.10 -4.80 -15.74
CA ILE A 127 -10.26 -5.54 -15.23
C ILE A 127 -10.57 -5.11 -13.80
N ILE A 128 -11.85 -5.24 -13.41
CA ILE A 128 -12.29 -4.98 -12.04
C ILE A 128 -12.64 -6.31 -11.39
N VAL A 129 -11.97 -6.64 -10.29
CA VAL A 129 -12.16 -7.91 -9.59
C VAL A 129 -12.58 -7.71 -8.14
N ASN A 130 -13.46 -8.59 -7.65
CA ASN A 130 -14.02 -8.59 -6.30
C ASN A 130 -13.99 -9.98 -5.64
N LYS A 131 -13.22 -10.89 -6.20
CA LYS A 131 -13.00 -12.25 -5.68
C LYS A 131 -11.53 -12.50 -5.50
N GLU A 132 -11.20 -13.27 -4.46
CA GLU A 132 -9.84 -13.76 -4.24
C GLU A 132 -9.45 -14.74 -5.34
N GLY A 133 -8.18 -14.71 -5.73
CA GLY A 133 -7.67 -15.61 -6.76
C GLY A 133 -6.39 -15.09 -7.42
N THR A 134 -5.87 -15.88 -8.32
CA THR A 134 -4.75 -15.47 -9.19
C THR A 134 -5.30 -15.04 -10.54
N TYR A 135 -5.02 -13.81 -10.88
CA TYR A 135 -5.38 -13.21 -12.18
C TYR A 135 -4.12 -13.09 -13.02
N SER A 136 -4.19 -13.50 -14.26
CA SER A 136 -3.08 -13.40 -15.19
C SER A 136 -3.53 -12.76 -16.49
N VAL A 137 -2.63 -11.99 -17.08
CA VAL A 137 -2.84 -11.34 -18.37
C VAL A 137 -1.74 -11.74 -19.34
N LYS A 138 -2.12 -12.05 -20.57
CA LYS A 138 -1.25 -12.16 -21.71
C LYS A 138 -1.39 -10.90 -22.54
N VAL A 139 -0.26 -10.28 -22.88
CA VAL A 139 -0.18 -9.07 -23.70
C VAL A 139 0.57 -9.41 -24.96
N THR A 140 -0.01 -9.04 -26.11
CA THR A 140 0.56 -9.30 -27.44
C THR A 140 0.68 -7.99 -28.20
N THR A 141 1.87 -7.71 -28.74
CA THR A 141 2.12 -6.53 -29.59
C THR A 141 1.54 -6.72 -31.00
N GLU A 142 1.47 -5.66 -31.78
CA GLU A 142 1.08 -5.71 -33.21
C GLU A 142 1.96 -6.64 -34.06
N PHE A 143 3.21 -6.88 -33.61
CA PHE A 143 4.16 -7.80 -34.27
C PHE A 143 4.05 -9.23 -33.75
N GLY A 144 3.08 -9.56 -32.89
CA GLY A 144 2.89 -10.88 -32.32
C GLY A 144 3.82 -11.24 -31.17
N CYS A 145 4.58 -10.29 -30.61
CA CYS A 145 5.43 -10.55 -29.46
C CYS A 145 4.61 -10.60 -28.18
N GLU A 146 4.76 -11.66 -27.41
CA GLU A 146 3.95 -11.95 -26.23
C GLU A 146 4.73 -11.81 -24.91
N ASN A 147 4.04 -11.39 -23.87
CA ASN A 147 4.46 -11.45 -22.49
C ASN A 147 3.27 -11.74 -21.58
N SER A 148 3.53 -12.30 -20.39
CA SER A 148 2.49 -12.59 -19.41
C SER A 148 2.95 -12.18 -18.02
N ALA A 149 1.99 -11.72 -17.21
CA ALA A 149 2.17 -11.44 -15.79
C ALA A 149 0.98 -11.95 -15.00
N SER A 150 1.17 -12.14 -13.70
CA SER A 150 0.10 -12.55 -12.80
C SER A 150 0.15 -11.76 -11.49
N VAL A 151 -1.01 -11.62 -10.85
CA VAL A 151 -1.21 -10.98 -9.56
C VAL A 151 -2.06 -11.88 -8.67
N VAL A 152 -1.68 -12.00 -7.40
CA VAL A 152 -2.49 -12.67 -6.39
C VAL A 152 -3.37 -11.64 -5.71
N VAL A 153 -4.68 -11.77 -5.89
CA VAL A 153 -5.68 -10.87 -5.27
C VAL A 153 -6.24 -11.54 -4.02
N LYS A 154 -6.20 -10.81 -2.90
CA LYS A 154 -6.74 -11.25 -1.62
C LYS A 154 -7.77 -10.25 -1.10
N ARG A 155 -8.64 -10.73 -0.21
CA ARG A 155 -9.52 -9.85 0.55
C ARG A 155 -8.75 -9.31 1.75
N SER A 156 -8.83 -8.02 1.98
CA SER A 156 -8.27 -7.40 3.17
C SER A 156 -8.90 -7.95 4.44
N ILE A 157 -8.09 -8.16 5.47
CA ILE A 157 -8.56 -8.63 6.77
C ILE A 157 -9.45 -7.55 7.37
N LEU A 158 -10.67 -7.95 7.78
CA LEU A 158 -11.53 -7.11 8.60
C LEU A 158 -11.08 -7.19 10.05
N ALA A 159 -11.02 -6.04 10.71
CA ALA A 159 -10.74 -5.92 12.12
C ALA A 159 -11.63 -4.83 12.71
N ASP A 160 -11.91 -4.90 14.02
CA ASP A 160 -12.53 -3.84 14.77
C ASP A 160 -11.49 -3.26 15.74
N ILE A 161 -11.57 -1.95 16.01
CA ILE A 161 -10.79 -1.36 17.09
C ILE A 161 -11.49 -1.72 18.39
N LEU A 162 -10.89 -2.62 19.17
CA LEU A 162 -11.49 -3.09 20.44
C LEU A 162 -11.34 -2.04 21.53
N LYS A 163 -10.14 -1.44 21.64
CA LYS A 163 -9.80 -0.43 22.64
C LYS A 163 -8.47 0.23 22.34
N VAL A 164 -8.22 1.37 23.02
CA VAL A 164 -6.90 1.98 23.13
C VAL A 164 -6.45 1.87 24.57
N GLU A 165 -5.40 1.08 24.83
CA GLU A 165 -4.79 0.96 26.16
C GLU A 165 -3.78 2.09 26.40
N ILE A 166 -3.87 2.72 27.57
CA ILE A 166 -3.03 3.87 27.92
C ILE A 166 -2.20 3.53 29.15
N ILE A 167 -0.88 3.51 28.96
CA ILE A 167 0.10 3.27 30.04
C ILE A 167 1.21 4.35 29.93
N ASN A 168 1.41 5.12 30.97
CA ASN A 168 2.46 6.15 31.03
C ASN A 168 2.48 7.07 29.81
N ASN A 169 1.33 7.61 29.42
CA ASN A 169 1.16 8.48 28.25
C ASN A 169 1.47 7.82 26.89
N ASN A 170 1.60 6.50 26.86
CA ASN A 170 1.67 5.73 25.63
C ASN A 170 0.29 5.12 25.34
N ALA A 171 -0.16 5.25 24.09
CA ALA A 171 -1.42 4.70 23.64
C ALA A 171 -1.17 3.50 22.71
N THR A 172 -1.67 2.32 23.07
CA THR A 172 -1.57 1.09 22.29
C THR A 172 -2.94 0.74 21.73
N VAL A 173 -3.06 0.65 20.41
CA VAL A 173 -4.29 0.27 19.73
C VAL A 173 -4.42 -1.24 19.69
N ILE A 174 -5.55 -1.78 20.17
CA ILE A 174 -5.85 -3.21 20.20
C ILE A 174 -6.96 -3.49 19.20
N LEU A 175 -6.68 -4.37 18.24
CA LEU A 175 -7.62 -4.79 17.21
C LEU A 175 -8.15 -6.21 17.47
N SER A 176 -9.29 -6.53 16.88
CA SER A 176 -9.92 -7.87 16.97
C SER A 176 -9.21 -8.93 16.13
N ALA A 177 -8.35 -8.54 15.19
CA ALA A 177 -7.57 -9.43 14.34
C ALA A 177 -6.14 -8.93 14.18
N THR A 178 -5.22 -9.85 13.88
CA THR A 178 -3.83 -9.55 13.51
C THR A 178 -3.71 -9.36 12.00
N GLY A 179 -2.84 -8.44 11.57
CA GLY A 179 -2.60 -8.15 10.16
C GLY A 179 -1.69 -6.95 9.99
N ASP A 180 -1.41 -6.60 8.73
CA ASP A 180 -0.58 -5.46 8.37
C ASP A 180 -1.44 -4.18 8.32
N PHE A 181 -1.60 -3.54 9.48
CA PHE A 181 -2.37 -2.32 9.63
C PHE A 181 -1.48 -1.08 9.73
N LEU A 182 -2.06 0.05 9.37
CA LEU A 182 -1.48 1.38 9.50
C LEU A 182 -2.30 2.20 10.48
N TYR A 183 -1.62 2.95 11.35
CA TYR A 183 -2.21 3.71 12.44
C TYR A 183 -1.84 5.19 12.33
N SER A 184 -2.78 6.08 12.61
CA SER A 184 -2.57 7.53 12.56
C SER A 184 -3.35 8.26 13.66
N LEU A 185 -2.85 9.42 14.11
CA LEU A 185 -3.57 10.35 15.00
C LEU A 185 -4.10 11.59 14.27
N ASP A 186 -3.70 11.80 13.01
CA ASP A 186 -4.06 12.99 12.23
C ASP A 186 -4.79 12.63 10.90
N ASN A 187 -5.00 11.33 10.66
CA ASN A 187 -5.55 10.76 9.42
C ASN A 187 -4.76 11.13 8.14
N LYS A 188 -3.49 11.53 8.30
CA LYS A 188 -2.61 11.93 7.20
C LYS A 188 -1.30 11.14 7.24
N THR A 189 -0.62 11.20 8.39
CA THR A 189 0.65 10.52 8.61
C THR A 189 0.39 9.18 9.29
N PHE A 190 0.69 8.09 8.59
CA PHE A 190 0.46 6.74 9.07
C PHE A 190 1.77 6.03 9.41
N GLN A 191 1.74 5.22 10.48
CA GLN A 191 2.83 4.36 10.93
C GLN A 191 2.38 2.89 11.00
N THR A 192 3.31 1.96 10.95
CA THR A 192 3.04 0.51 11.11
C THR A 192 2.92 0.09 12.58
N ALA A 193 3.58 0.82 13.48
CA ALA A 193 3.50 0.52 14.92
C ALA A 193 2.12 0.91 15.46
N ASN A 194 1.50 0.01 16.21
CA ASN A 194 0.22 0.24 16.89
C ASN A 194 0.34 1.03 18.19
N VAL A 195 1.53 1.57 18.51
CA VAL A 195 1.82 2.32 19.75
C VAL A 195 2.23 3.73 19.40
N PHE A 196 1.56 4.70 20.05
CA PHE A 196 1.92 6.11 20.06
C PHE A 196 2.54 6.44 21.41
N LYS A 197 3.77 6.95 21.41
CA LYS A 197 4.55 7.18 22.64
C LYS A 197 4.56 8.64 23.03
N ASP A 198 4.73 8.89 24.35
CA ASP A 198 4.99 10.19 24.94
C ASP A 198 3.95 11.26 24.53
N LEU A 199 2.68 10.86 24.49
CA LEU A 199 1.60 11.76 24.13
C LEU A 199 1.38 12.82 25.22
N ASN A 200 1.15 14.04 24.80
CA ASN A 200 0.73 15.11 25.72
C ASN A 200 -0.70 14.83 26.22
N ASN A 201 -1.06 15.48 27.35
CA ASN A 201 -2.44 15.46 27.82
C ASN A 201 -3.36 16.08 26.76
N GLY A 202 -4.49 15.42 26.49
CA GLY A 202 -5.43 15.89 25.48
C GLY A 202 -6.32 14.77 24.93
N ASN A 203 -7.19 15.17 24.01
CA ASN A 203 -8.08 14.28 23.30
C ASN A 203 -7.47 13.92 21.94
N TYR A 204 -7.56 12.66 21.57
CA TYR A 204 -7.01 12.10 20.35
C TYR A 204 -8.04 11.23 19.65
N THR A 205 -7.90 11.12 18.35
CA THR A 205 -8.60 10.13 17.53
C THR A 205 -7.55 9.25 16.84
N VAL A 206 -7.62 7.94 17.02
CA VAL A 206 -6.81 7.03 16.25
C VAL A 206 -7.60 6.59 15.02
N TYR A 207 -6.94 6.61 13.87
CA TYR A 207 -7.44 6.11 12.59
C TYR A 207 -6.66 4.86 12.20
N VAL A 208 -7.37 3.83 11.76
CA VAL A 208 -6.76 2.56 11.38
C VAL A 208 -7.20 2.19 9.98
N LYS A 209 -6.24 1.77 9.15
CA LYS A 209 -6.50 1.22 7.81
C LYS A 209 -5.53 0.07 7.50
N THR A 210 -5.81 -0.71 6.46
CA THR A 210 -4.84 -1.67 5.92
C THR A 210 -3.76 -0.93 5.11
N GLN A 211 -2.66 -1.62 4.77
CA GLN A 211 -1.61 -1.06 3.89
C GLN A 211 -2.16 -0.67 2.52
N GLN A 212 -3.17 -1.36 2.02
CA GLN A 212 -3.85 -1.09 0.75
C GLN A 212 -4.89 0.04 0.85
N GLY A 213 -5.06 0.63 2.04
CA GLY A 213 -5.94 1.77 2.25
C GLY A 213 -7.38 1.43 2.64
N CYS A 214 -7.72 0.16 2.90
CA CYS A 214 -9.04 -0.20 3.43
C CYS A 214 -9.22 0.38 4.83
N ILE A 215 -10.21 1.23 5.02
CA ILE A 215 -10.51 1.85 6.31
C ILE A 215 -11.06 0.78 7.25
N ILE A 216 -10.42 0.62 8.39
CA ILE A 216 -10.86 -0.25 9.49
C ILE A 216 -11.80 0.52 10.41
N GLY A 217 -11.45 1.75 10.77
CA GLY A 217 -12.26 2.61 11.62
C GLY A 217 -11.47 3.67 12.33
N GLU A 218 -12.15 4.34 13.25
CA GLU A 218 -11.56 5.34 14.14
C GLU A 218 -12.07 5.15 15.57
N MET A 219 -11.29 5.59 16.56
CA MET A 219 -11.65 5.56 17.97
C MET A 219 -11.07 6.76 18.71
N ASN A 220 -11.92 7.41 19.50
CA ASN A 220 -11.51 8.50 20.37
C ASN A 220 -10.89 7.97 21.67
N PHE A 221 -9.85 8.62 22.14
CA PHE A 221 -9.26 8.35 23.45
C PHE A 221 -8.66 9.62 24.06
N SER A 222 -8.37 9.58 25.37
CA SER A 222 -7.85 10.74 26.08
C SER A 222 -6.68 10.39 26.98
N ILE A 223 -5.67 11.26 26.97
CA ILE A 223 -4.65 11.34 28.00
C ILE A 223 -5.09 12.43 28.96
N PHE A 224 -5.51 12.03 30.17
CA PHE A 224 -6.12 12.95 31.11
C PHE A 224 -5.12 13.94 31.71
N ASN A 225 -5.54 15.21 31.78
CA ASN A 225 -4.90 16.19 32.63
C ASN A 225 -5.87 16.54 33.77
N ILE A 226 -5.56 16.07 34.97
CA ILE A 226 -6.38 16.32 36.15
C ILE A 226 -5.73 17.41 36.97
N THR A 227 -6.34 18.60 36.99
CA THR A 227 -5.86 19.70 37.83
C THR A 227 -6.01 19.35 39.31
N ASN A 228 -5.03 19.71 40.11
CA ASN A 228 -4.99 19.41 41.53
C ASN A 228 -5.50 20.57 42.42
N SER A 229 -6.06 21.62 41.82
CA SER A 229 -6.64 22.76 42.58
C SER A 229 -7.68 23.51 41.75
N PHE A 230 -8.69 24.05 42.43
CA PHE A 230 -9.67 24.98 41.90
C PHE A 230 -10.20 25.93 42.96
N SER A 231 -10.82 27.04 42.55
CA SER A 231 -11.25 28.13 43.44
C SER A 231 -12.61 28.67 42.97
N PRO A 232 -13.74 28.22 43.53
CA PRO A 232 -15.08 28.66 43.16
C PRO A 232 -15.38 30.05 43.77
N ASN A 233 -14.73 31.09 43.22
CA ASN A 233 -14.87 32.48 43.67
C ASN A 233 -15.66 33.36 42.68
N GLY A 234 -16.10 32.81 41.56
CA GLY A 234 -16.92 33.49 40.56
C GLY A 234 -16.16 34.45 39.65
N ASP A 235 -14.83 34.34 39.58
CA ASP A 235 -13.99 35.19 38.69
C ASP A 235 -13.85 34.65 37.27
N GLY A 236 -14.48 33.52 36.96
CA GLY A 236 -14.43 32.83 35.67
C GLY A 236 -13.17 32.00 35.45
N LYS A 237 -12.25 31.89 36.45
CA LYS A 237 -11.01 31.12 36.32
C LYS A 237 -10.95 29.99 37.34
N ASN A 238 -10.93 28.76 36.86
CA ASN A 238 -10.90 27.56 37.71
C ASN A 238 -11.98 27.53 38.80
N ASP A 239 -13.16 28.07 38.54
CA ASP A 239 -14.30 28.05 39.44
C ASP A 239 -14.88 26.65 39.64
N THR A 240 -14.59 25.73 38.74
CA THR A 240 -14.98 24.33 38.83
C THR A 240 -13.80 23.42 38.59
N TRP A 241 -13.80 22.26 39.22
CA TRP A 241 -12.89 21.19 38.92
C TRP A 241 -13.37 20.42 37.69
N LYS A 242 -12.54 20.43 36.63
CA LYS A 242 -12.87 19.81 35.33
C LYS A 242 -11.92 18.67 35.03
N ILE A 243 -12.44 17.64 34.39
CA ILE A 243 -11.65 16.51 33.88
C ILE A 243 -11.98 16.40 32.39
N GLY A 244 -11.13 17.03 31.58
CA GLY A 244 -11.27 16.94 30.12
C GLY A 244 -10.94 15.55 29.62
N GLY A 245 -11.67 15.08 28.60
CA GLY A 245 -11.48 13.78 27.99
C GLY A 245 -12.37 12.67 28.56
N LEU A 246 -13.03 12.91 29.70
CA LEU A 246 -13.90 11.92 30.32
C LEU A 246 -15.17 11.66 29.51
N GLU A 247 -15.53 12.58 28.61
CA GLU A 247 -16.60 12.44 27.62
C GLU A 247 -16.41 11.28 26.67
N ASN A 248 -15.18 10.86 26.41
CA ASN A 248 -14.86 9.69 25.60
C ASN A 248 -15.08 8.35 26.33
N TYR A 249 -15.38 8.43 27.65
CA TYR A 249 -15.54 7.27 28.53
C TYR A 249 -16.85 7.35 29.30
N PRO A 250 -18.01 7.17 28.66
CA PRO A 250 -19.32 7.20 29.32
C PRO A 250 -19.37 6.13 30.42
N ASN A 251 -20.17 6.40 31.46
CA ASN A 251 -20.31 5.58 32.68
C ASN A 251 -19.05 5.52 33.56
N SER A 252 -18.12 6.46 33.42
CA SER A 252 -17.04 6.61 34.39
C SER A 252 -17.55 7.19 35.70
N GLU A 253 -16.98 6.73 36.81
CA GLU A 253 -17.36 7.16 38.16
C GLU A 253 -16.34 8.14 38.73
N VAL A 254 -16.81 9.27 39.22
CA VAL A 254 -15.98 10.25 39.94
C VAL A 254 -16.44 10.35 41.40
N SER A 255 -15.54 10.10 42.34
CA SER A 255 -15.76 10.23 43.78
C SER A 255 -14.76 11.18 44.38
N VAL A 256 -15.20 12.05 45.30
CA VAL A 256 -14.32 12.92 46.08
C VAL A 256 -14.57 12.69 47.57
N TYR A 257 -13.48 12.68 48.38
CA TYR A 257 -13.48 12.34 49.79
C TYR A 257 -12.78 13.45 50.59
N ASP A 258 -13.28 13.71 51.79
CA ASP A 258 -12.62 14.59 52.75
C ASP A 258 -11.42 13.91 53.47
N SER A 259 -10.73 14.62 54.35
CA SER A 259 -9.60 14.12 55.12
C SER A 259 -9.93 12.98 56.09
N LEU A 260 -11.19 12.75 56.35
CA LEU A 260 -11.68 11.67 57.23
C LEU A 260 -12.16 10.43 56.41
N GLY A 261 -12.01 10.49 55.08
CA GLY A 261 -12.47 9.45 54.17
C GLY A 261 -13.97 9.43 53.89
N LYS A 262 -14.72 10.46 54.34
CA LYS A 262 -16.13 10.58 54.00
C LYS A 262 -16.29 11.06 52.56
N ARG A 263 -17.11 10.37 51.76
CA ARG A 263 -17.41 10.77 50.38
C ARG A 263 -18.28 12.04 50.39
N VAL A 264 -17.77 13.12 49.81
CA VAL A 264 -18.43 14.44 49.73
C VAL A 264 -19.00 14.71 48.32
N PHE A 265 -18.59 13.94 47.33
CA PHE A 265 -19.12 14.02 45.98
C PHE A 265 -19.09 12.66 45.28
N TYR A 266 -20.11 12.39 44.46
CA TYR A 266 -20.18 11.22 43.58
C TYR A 266 -20.99 11.54 42.36
N LYS A 267 -20.46 11.17 41.18
CA LYS A 267 -21.18 11.29 39.90
C LYS A 267 -20.74 10.18 38.94
N ILE A 268 -21.71 9.58 38.25
CA ILE A 268 -21.48 8.79 37.05
C ILE A 268 -21.57 9.73 35.86
N THR A 269 -20.57 9.75 35.00
CA THR A 269 -20.48 10.71 33.89
C THR A 269 -21.07 10.10 32.62
N SER A 270 -21.77 10.94 31.86
CA SER A 270 -22.24 10.60 30.49
C SER A 270 -21.74 11.62 29.46
N GLY A 271 -20.84 12.51 29.84
CA GLY A 271 -20.29 13.60 29.02
C GLY A 271 -19.20 14.35 29.77
N SER A 272 -19.02 15.64 29.46
CA SER A 272 -18.05 16.48 30.16
C SER A 272 -18.31 16.51 31.67
N PHE A 273 -17.24 16.52 32.45
CA PHE A 273 -17.29 16.50 33.89
C PHE A 273 -16.83 17.84 34.47
N GLU A 274 -17.65 18.37 35.38
CA GLU A 274 -17.23 19.47 36.27
C GLU A 274 -17.91 19.36 37.63
N TRP A 275 -17.25 19.89 38.66
CA TRP A 275 -17.73 20.00 40.04
C TRP A 275 -17.39 21.34 40.61
N ASP A 276 -18.34 22.00 41.30
CA ASP A 276 -18.27 23.34 41.84
C ASP A 276 -17.81 23.41 43.35
N GLY A 277 -17.41 22.27 43.92
CA GLY A 277 -16.94 22.22 45.30
C GLY A 277 -18.04 22.27 46.35
N LYS A 278 -19.29 21.92 45.97
CA LYS A 278 -20.41 21.89 46.91
C LYS A 278 -20.83 20.48 47.32
N LEU A 279 -21.38 20.37 48.51
CA LEU A 279 -22.13 19.22 49.01
C LEU A 279 -23.53 19.69 49.42
N ASN A 280 -24.60 19.20 48.79
CA ASN A 280 -26.00 19.57 49.03
C ASN A 280 -26.16 21.12 49.03
N ASP A 281 -25.71 21.76 47.96
CA ASP A 281 -25.75 23.21 47.70
C ASP A 281 -24.99 24.10 48.75
N ARG A 282 -24.21 23.50 49.60
CA ARG A 282 -23.36 24.20 50.57
C ARG A 282 -21.90 24.11 50.17
N ASN A 283 -21.20 25.24 50.17
CA ASN A 283 -19.78 25.30 49.91
C ASN A 283 -19.02 24.43 50.93
N LEU A 284 -18.14 23.57 50.43
CA LEU A 284 -17.20 22.84 51.26
C LEU A 284 -16.07 23.77 51.75
N ALA A 285 -15.45 23.43 52.86
CA ALA A 285 -14.36 24.20 53.41
C ALA A 285 -13.13 24.23 52.48
N THR A 286 -12.32 25.28 52.56
CA THR A 286 -10.97 25.27 51.98
C THR A 286 -10.15 24.17 52.62
N ALA A 287 -9.87 23.13 51.86
CA ALA A 287 -9.12 21.96 52.33
C ALA A 287 -8.58 21.16 51.16
N THR A 288 -7.73 20.18 51.45
CA THR A 288 -7.34 19.14 50.50
C THR A 288 -8.34 17.99 50.60
N TYR A 289 -8.85 17.61 49.45
CA TYR A 289 -9.74 16.48 49.24
C TYR A 289 -9.01 15.41 48.46
N TRP A 290 -9.51 14.18 48.49
CA TRP A 290 -8.98 13.07 47.71
C TRP A 290 -9.99 12.64 46.66
N TYR A 291 -9.54 12.33 45.46
CA TYR A 291 -10.43 11.81 44.42
C TYR A 291 -10.06 10.41 44.00
N ILE A 292 -11.07 9.69 43.54
CA ILE A 292 -10.96 8.40 42.83
C ILE A 292 -11.84 8.53 41.59
N ILE A 293 -11.24 8.29 40.42
CA ILE A 293 -11.92 8.22 39.15
C ILE A 293 -11.78 6.79 38.62
N LYS A 294 -12.91 6.07 38.45
CA LYS A 294 -12.95 4.78 37.78
C LYS A 294 -13.41 5.01 36.36
N VAL A 295 -12.48 4.94 35.42
CA VAL A 295 -12.76 5.13 34.00
C VAL A 295 -13.42 3.86 33.45
N SER A 296 -14.38 3.99 32.53
CA SER A 296 -15.11 2.83 31.98
C SER A 296 -14.25 1.87 31.16
N ASP A 297 -13.03 2.26 30.78
CA ASP A 297 -12.02 1.40 30.16
C ASP A 297 -11.21 0.55 31.16
N GLY A 298 -11.50 0.67 32.47
CA GLY A 298 -10.86 -0.07 33.55
C GLY A 298 -9.73 0.68 34.25
N ARG A 299 -9.31 1.86 33.79
CA ARG A 299 -8.31 2.68 34.49
C ARG A 299 -8.88 3.21 35.82
N ILE A 300 -8.03 3.24 36.82
CA ILE A 300 -8.34 3.89 38.13
C ILE A 300 -7.32 4.97 38.34
N LEU A 301 -7.79 6.23 38.42
CA LEU A 301 -6.98 7.39 38.69
C LEU A 301 -7.31 7.89 40.08
N ASN A 302 -6.31 8.26 40.88
CA ASN A 302 -6.49 8.81 42.20
C ASN A 302 -5.48 9.93 42.46
N GLY A 303 -5.80 10.82 43.35
CA GLY A 303 -4.94 11.92 43.69
C GLY A 303 -5.59 12.84 44.72
N TYR A 304 -4.96 14.01 44.93
CA TYR A 304 -5.48 15.05 45.79
C TYR A 304 -5.99 16.24 44.97
N LEU A 305 -6.92 16.98 45.59
CA LEU A 305 -7.55 18.16 45.03
C LEU A 305 -7.65 19.25 46.10
N LEU A 306 -7.00 20.37 45.90
CA LEU A 306 -7.07 21.51 46.78
C LEU A 306 -8.26 22.40 46.36
N LEU A 307 -9.27 22.49 47.23
CA LEU A 307 -10.37 23.43 47.10
C LEU A 307 -10.03 24.70 47.88
N LYS A 308 -10.00 25.84 47.22
CA LYS A 308 -9.74 27.17 47.82
C LYS A 308 -11.03 28.00 47.72
N ASN A 309 -11.85 27.98 48.77
CA ASN A 309 -12.93 28.95 48.93
C ASN A 309 -12.33 30.24 49.48
N ARG A 310 -12.35 31.33 48.70
CA ARG A 310 -12.11 32.67 49.23
C ARG A 310 -13.45 33.26 49.63
N ASN A 311 -13.62 33.45 50.92
CA ASN A 311 -14.73 34.26 51.48
C ASN A 311 -14.49 35.72 51.11
#